data_d94243e38c9349fdb9c3f9dc6dda7804
#
_entry.id   d94243e38c9349fdb9c3f9dc6dda7804
#
_cell.length_a   1.000
_cell.length_b   1.000
_cell.length_c   1.000
_cell.angle_alpha   90.00
_cell.angle_beta   90.00
_cell.angle_gamma   90.00
#
_symmetry.space_group_name_H-M   'P 1'
#
loop_
_entity.id
_entity.type
_entity.pdbx_description
1 polymer ?
#
loop_
_entity_poly.entity_id
_entity_poly.type
_entity_poly.pdbx_seq_one_letter_code
_entity_poly.pdbx_strand_id
1 'polypeptide(L)' 'MNYGHLELRIEELLQEKGISKNTICKELDIPRSNFNRYCRNEFQRLDANLICKLCNDFECEIGEVIRYGKE' A
#
# COMPACT_ATOMS: atom_id res chain seq x y z
N MET A 1 -24.06 5.16 -7.38
CA MET A 1 -23.88 5.87 -6.10
C MET A 1 -22.42 5.81 -5.69
N ASN A 2 -21.85 6.95 -5.34
CA ASN A 2 -20.44 7.03 -4.99
C ASN A 2 -20.27 7.07 -3.48
N TYR A 3 -19.59 6.07 -2.94
CA TYR A 3 -19.32 5.99 -1.48
C TYR A 3 -17.94 6.49 -1.12
N GLY A 4 -17.20 7.05 -2.09
CA GLY A 4 -15.82 7.39 -1.88
C GLY A 4 -14.91 6.25 -2.28
N HIS A 5 -13.67 6.30 -1.82
CA HIS A 5 -12.69 5.27 -2.21
C HIS A 5 -11.59 5.15 -1.15
N LEU A 6 -10.88 4.04 -1.21
CA LEU A 6 -9.71 3.83 -0.37
C LEU A 6 -8.45 4.10 -1.17
N GLU A 7 -7.48 4.71 -0.53
CA GLU A 7 -6.17 4.98 -1.12
C GLU A 7 -5.09 4.35 -0.26
N LEU A 8 -4.13 3.69 -0.90
CA LEU A 8 -2.94 3.22 -0.21
C LEU A 8 -1.86 4.29 -0.35
N ARG A 9 -1.18 4.57 0.76
CA ARG A 9 -0.14 5.59 0.80
C ARG A 9 1.26 4.97 0.66
N ILE A 10 1.37 3.97 -0.19
CA ILE A 10 2.60 3.19 -0.30
C ILE A 10 3.77 4.05 -0.77
N GLU A 11 3.58 4.84 -1.83
CA GLU A 11 4.67 5.65 -2.36
C GLU A 11 5.14 6.71 -1.36
N GLU A 12 4.21 7.33 -0.64
CA GLU A 12 4.56 8.29 0.39
C GLU A 12 5.40 7.65 1.50
N LEU A 13 4.99 6.45 1.92
CA LEU A 13 5.70 5.73 2.97
C LEU A 13 7.08 5.29 2.51
N LEU A 14 7.22 4.86 1.26
CA LEU A 14 8.52 4.48 0.72
C LEU A 14 9.49 5.68 0.78
N GLN A 15 9.01 6.86 0.42
CA GLN A 15 9.83 8.06 0.49
C GLN A 15 10.18 8.43 1.92
N GLU A 16 9.19 8.40 2.82
CA GLU A 16 9.41 8.73 4.22
C GLU A 16 10.41 7.80 4.90
N LYS A 17 10.34 6.51 4.56
CA LYS A 17 11.20 5.50 5.18
C LYS A 17 12.50 5.26 4.42
N GLY A 18 12.65 5.84 3.23
CA GLY A 18 13.84 5.64 2.42
C GLY A 18 13.99 4.23 1.89
N ILE A 19 12.89 3.57 1.56
CA ILE A 19 12.88 2.20 1.06
C ILE A 19 12.58 2.22 -0.43
N SER A 20 13.33 1.44 -1.23
CA SER A 20 13.09 1.35 -2.66
C SER A 20 11.95 0.36 -2.95
N LYS A 21 11.30 0.52 -4.10
CA LYS A 21 10.25 -0.41 -4.54
C LYS A 21 10.79 -1.83 -4.71
N ASN A 22 12.02 -1.96 -5.22
CA ASN A 22 12.62 -3.28 -5.38
C ASN A 22 12.79 -3.99 -4.05
N THR A 23 13.24 -3.27 -3.04
CA THR A 23 13.44 -3.84 -1.71
C THR A 23 12.12 -4.29 -1.12
N ILE A 24 11.10 -3.44 -1.16
CA ILE A 24 9.82 -3.77 -0.53
C ILE A 24 9.12 -4.92 -1.26
N CYS A 25 9.24 -5.01 -2.58
CA CYS A 25 8.66 -6.12 -3.34
C CYS A 25 9.29 -7.45 -2.95
N LYS A 26 10.60 -7.46 -2.69
CA LYS A 26 11.28 -8.67 -2.23
C LYS A 26 10.82 -9.08 -0.85
N GLU A 27 10.70 -8.12 0.04
CA GLU A 27 10.26 -8.39 1.42
C GLU A 27 8.83 -8.87 1.48
N LEU A 28 7.96 -8.31 0.64
CA LEU A 28 6.56 -8.70 0.59
C LEU A 28 6.33 -9.97 -0.23
N ASP A 29 7.33 -10.38 -1.02
CA ASP A 29 7.26 -11.54 -1.90
C ASP A 29 6.08 -11.44 -2.86
N ILE A 30 5.95 -10.30 -3.54
CA ILE A 30 4.91 -10.09 -4.55
C ILE A 30 5.53 -9.62 -5.86
N PRO A 31 4.88 -9.94 -6.99
CA PRO A 31 5.34 -9.46 -8.29
C PRO A 31 5.29 -7.94 -8.37
N ARG A 32 6.27 -7.36 -9.07
CA ARG A 32 6.35 -5.91 -9.22
C ARG A 32 5.10 -5.32 -9.88
N SER A 33 4.53 -6.05 -10.84
CA SER A 33 3.32 -5.61 -11.52
C SER A 33 2.14 -5.46 -10.56
N ASN A 34 1.97 -6.42 -9.66
CA ASN A 34 0.90 -6.33 -8.65
C ASN A 34 1.16 -5.18 -7.69
N PHE A 35 2.41 -5.02 -7.27
CA PHE A 35 2.78 -3.93 -6.38
C PHE A 35 2.48 -2.56 -7.01
N ASN A 36 2.82 -2.41 -8.31
CA ASN A 36 2.56 -1.16 -9.02
C ASN A 36 1.07 -0.83 -9.08
N ARG A 37 0.22 -1.84 -9.22
CA ARG A 37 -1.23 -1.63 -9.22
C ARG A 37 -1.70 -1.08 -7.88
N TYR A 38 -1.17 -1.60 -6.78
CA TYR A 38 -1.49 -1.08 -5.46
C TYR A 38 -1.00 0.36 -5.29
N CYS A 39 0.19 0.66 -5.79
CA CYS A 39 0.73 2.03 -5.72
C CYS A 39 -0.14 3.03 -6.47
N ARG A 40 -0.75 2.60 -7.58
CA ARG A 40 -1.63 3.45 -8.37
C ARG A 40 -3.08 3.40 -7.92
N ASN A 41 -3.36 2.68 -6.85
CA ASN A 41 -4.72 2.53 -6.33
C ASN A 41 -5.66 1.88 -7.33
N GLU A 42 -5.14 0.98 -8.15
CA GLU A 42 -5.92 0.22 -9.13
C GLU A 42 -6.30 -1.13 -8.55
N PHE A 43 -7.16 -1.12 -7.55
CA PHE A 43 -7.62 -2.33 -6.90
C PHE A 43 -9.09 -2.19 -6.52
N GLN A 44 -9.78 -3.31 -6.45
CA GLN A 44 -11.16 -3.35 -5.97
C GLN A 44 -11.26 -4.06 -4.63
N ARG A 45 -10.29 -4.91 -4.33
CA ARG A 45 -10.24 -5.66 -3.08
C ARG A 45 -8.84 -5.55 -2.51
N LEU A 46 -8.76 -5.54 -1.19
CA LEU A 46 -7.49 -5.51 -0.48
C LEU A 46 -7.26 -6.84 0.21
N ASP A 47 -6.04 -7.34 0.08
CA ASP A 47 -5.61 -8.55 0.76
C ASP A 47 -5.16 -8.18 2.17
N ALA A 48 -5.79 -8.76 3.17
CA ALA A 48 -5.46 -8.46 4.56
C ALA A 48 -4.00 -8.79 4.87
N ASN A 49 -3.48 -9.89 4.31
CA ASN A 49 -2.07 -10.24 4.51
C ASN A 49 -1.13 -9.17 3.96
N LEU A 50 -1.45 -8.60 2.81
CA LEU A 50 -0.66 -7.52 2.24
C LEU A 50 -0.63 -6.33 3.17
N ILE A 51 -1.77 -5.94 3.70
CA ILE A 51 -1.86 -4.80 4.61
C ILE A 51 -1.05 -5.07 5.89
N CYS A 52 -1.14 -6.27 6.43
CA CYS A 52 -0.35 -6.65 7.61
C CYS A 52 1.15 -6.59 7.32
N LYS A 53 1.56 -7.08 6.15
CA LYS A 53 2.98 -7.03 5.77
C LYS A 53 3.46 -5.58 5.61
N LEU A 54 2.65 -4.72 5.00
CA LEU A 54 3.00 -3.32 4.85
C LEU A 54 3.15 -2.63 6.20
N CYS A 55 2.21 -2.85 7.12
CA CYS A 55 2.30 -2.28 8.45
C CYS A 55 3.55 -2.76 9.18
N ASN A 56 3.87 -4.04 9.05
CA ASN A 56 5.05 -4.60 9.69
C ASN A 56 6.34 -4.02 9.10
N ASP A 57 6.44 -4.01 7.76
CA ASP A 57 7.68 -3.58 7.10
C ASP A 57 7.92 -2.08 7.24
N PHE A 58 6.86 -1.29 7.22
CA PHE A 58 6.97 0.16 7.43
C PHE A 58 6.97 0.54 8.91
N GLU A 59 6.74 -0.41 9.80
CA GLU A 59 6.65 -0.18 11.25
C GLU A 59 5.67 0.95 11.56
N CYS A 60 4.46 0.84 11.02
CA CYS A 60 3.45 1.86 11.16
C CYS A 60 2.08 1.25 11.42
N GLU A 61 1.12 2.11 11.74
CA GLU A 61 -0.25 1.68 11.97
C GLU A 61 -1.04 1.68 10.67
N ILE A 62 -2.16 0.96 10.66
CA ILE A 62 -2.98 0.82 9.46
C ILE A 62 -3.47 2.18 8.94
N GLY A 63 -3.74 3.13 9.82
CA GLY A 63 -4.17 4.45 9.41
C GLY A 63 -3.13 5.23 8.63
N GLU A 64 -1.86 4.82 8.72
CA GLU A 64 -0.79 5.42 7.93
C GLU A 64 -0.65 4.79 6.55
N VAL A 65 -1.16 3.57 6.40
CA VAL A 65 -1.08 2.83 5.13
C VAL A 65 -2.28 3.11 4.25
N ILE A 66 -3.47 3.22 4.83
CA ILE A 66 -4.73 3.37 4.11
C ILE A 66 -5.40 4.67 4.49
N ARG A 67 -5.96 5.32 3.49
CA ARG A 67 -6.73 6.56 3.69
C ARG A 67 -8.06 6.45 2.96
N TYR A 68 -9.11 6.99 3.55
CA TYR A 68 -10.42 7.06 2.93
C TYR A 68 -10.60 8.43 2.29
N GLY A 69 -10.95 8.44 1.01
CA GLY A 69 -11.24 9.66 0.28
C GLY A 69 -12.71 9.72 -0.08
N LYS A 70 -13.33 10.85 0.18
CA LYS A 70 -14.73 11.05 -0.16
C LYS A 70 -14.82 12.15 -1.21
N GLU A 71 -15.49 11.84 -2.30
CA GLU A 71 -15.72 12.80 -3.36
C GLU A 71 -17.03 13.52 -3.22
#